data_f23adcc42e670aa46178b81e790d1635
#
_entry.id   f23adcc42e670aa46178b81e790d1635
#
_cell.length_a   1.000
_cell.length_b   1.000
_cell.length_c   1.000
_cell.angle_alpha   90.00
_cell.angle_beta   90.00
_cell.angle_gamma   90.00
#
_symmetry.space_group_name_H-M   'P 1'
#
loop_
_entity.id
_entity.type
_entity.pdbx_description
1 polymer ?
#
loop_
_entity_poly.entity_id
_entity_poly.type
_entity_poly.pdbx_seq_one_letter_code
_entity_poly.pdbx_strand_id
1 'polypeptide(L)'
;MDVLVHGEFERNDMVEYFGEQLSGYLFTEKAWVQSYGTRCVKPPVIWGDVSREKPMTVDWSVYAQSLTKKPMKGMLTGPVTILNWSFPREDISLKESTYQIALAIRDEVLDLEANGIRVIQVDEAALREKLPLRRSDWYKEYLDWAIPAFRLVHSGVKAQTQIHTHMCYSEFTDIIRAIDDMDADVITFEASRSDLLILDSLKENHFKTEVGPGVYDIHSPRVPSVEEIKAALEKMLTRIAPEKLWVNPDCGLKTRGVPETVASLKHLVEAAKELRKEA
;
A
#
# COMPACT_ATOMS: atom_id res chain seq x y z
N MET A 1 8.66 14.34 9.90
CA MET A 1 8.38 13.40 8.78
C MET A 1 8.63 14.12 7.48
N ASP A 2 9.10 13.41 6.45
CA ASP A 2 9.47 14.00 5.17
C ASP A 2 8.29 13.92 4.17
N VAL A 3 7.59 12.80 4.12
CA VAL A 3 6.35 12.60 3.38
C VAL A 3 5.21 12.35 4.36
N LEU A 4 4.05 12.97 4.12
CA LEU A 4 2.89 12.93 5.02
C LEU A 4 1.73 12.21 4.36
N VAL A 5 0.85 11.62 5.19
CA VAL A 5 -0.43 11.03 4.80
C VAL A 5 -1.54 11.76 5.55
N HIS A 6 -2.67 12.02 4.89
CA HIS A 6 -3.78 12.76 5.53
C HIS A 6 -4.55 11.95 6.58
N GLY A 7 -4.35 10.63 6.65
CA GLY A 7 -4.93 9.75 7.67
C GLY A 7 -6.18 8.99 7.25
N GLU A 8 -6.71 9.23 6.07
CA GLU A 8 -7.82 8.48 5.46
C GLU A 8 -9.10 8.43 6.32
N PHE A 9 -9.39 9.53 7.04
CA PHE A 9 -10.55 9.62 7.95
C PHE A 9 -11.90 9.51 7.25
N GLU A 10 -11.94 9.73 5.94
CA GLU A 10 -13.13 9.61 5.10
C GLU A 10 -13.50 8.16 4.76
N ARG A 11 -12.63 7.18 5.09
CA ARG A 11 -12.78 5.77 4.67
C ARG A 11 -13.13 4.88 5.85
N ASN A 12 -14.17 4.06 5.70
CA ASN A 12 -14.41 2.95 6.61
C ASN A 12 -13.46 1.78 6.32
N ASP A 13 -13.31 1.47 5.04
CA ASP A 13 -12.44 0.38 4.55
C ASP A 13 -11.83 0.75 3.19
N MET A 14 -10.63 0.23 2.94
CA MET A 14 -9.87 0.56 1.73
C MET A 14 -10.48 0.00 0.43
N VAL A 15 -11.37 -1.00 0.50
CA VAL A 15 -12.06 -1.55 -0.67
C VAL A 15 -13.49 -1.04 -0.74
N GLU A 16 -14.23 -1.02 0.37
CA GLU A 16 -15.59 -0.47 0.46
C GLU A 16 -15.61 0.97 -0.08
N TYR A 17 -14.69 1.84 0.36
CA TYR A 17 -14.63 3.23 -0.07
C TYR A 17 -14.52 3.39 -1.60
N PHE A 18 -13.61 2.64 -2.24
CA PHE A 18 -13.43 2.73 -3.69
C PHE A 18 -14.61 2.12 -4.44
N GLY A 19 -15.15 0.99 -3.97
CA GLY A 19 -16.36 0.40 -4.55
C GLY A 19 -17.57 1.36 -4.52
N GLU A 20 -17.71 2.18 -3.46
CA GLU A 20 -18.76 3.19 -3.36
C GLU A 20 -18.59 4.36 -4.35
N GLN A 21 -17.39 4.58 -4.86
CA GLN A 21 -17.05 5.66 -5.79
C GLN A 21 -17.05 5.21 -7.28
N LEU A 22 -17.00 3.91 -7.52
CA LEU A 22 -16.89 3.34 -8.86
C LEU A 22 -18.26 2.85 -9.39
N SER A 23 -18.53 3.06 -10.67
CA SER A 23 -19.64 2.40 -11.35
C SER A 23 -19.40 0.89 -11.47
N GLY A 24 -20.47 0.11 -11.61
CA GLY A 24 -20.40 -1.34 -11.70
C GLY A 24 -20.36 -2.07 -10.36
N TYR A 25 -20.41 -1.35 -9.25
CA TYR A 25 -20.46 -1.89 -7.90
C TYR A 25 -21.85 -1.71 -7.27
N LEU A 26 -22.20 -2.64 -6.41
CA LEU A 26 -23.33 -2.52 -5.49
C LEU A 26 -22.97 -3.02 -4.09
N PHE A 27 -23.73 -2.57 -3.11
CA PHE A 27 -23.60 -2.95 -1.72
C PHE A 27 -24.92 -3.45 -1.16
N THR A 28 -24.87 -4.45 -0.32
CA THR A 28 -26.05 -4.91 0.43
C THR A 28 -26.29 -4.01 1.64
N GLU A 29 -27.54 -3.90 2.04
CA GLU A 29 -27.90 -3.05 3.20
C GLU A 29 -27.34 -3.59 4.53
N LYS A 30 -27.35 -4.92 4.71
CA LYS A 30 -27.12 -5.56 6.03
C LYS A 30 -25.99 -6.59 6.07
N ALA A 31 -25.25 -6.81 4.97
CA ALA A 31 -24.20 -7.82 4.94
C ALA A 31 -22.87 -7.30 5.52
N TRP A 32 -22.90 -6.89 6.77
CA TRP A 32 -21.71 -6.50 7.50
C TRP A 32 -20.86 -7.72 7.86
N VAL A 33 -19.56 -7.63 7.58
CA VAL A 33 -18.56 -8.64 7.91
C VAL A 33 -17.55 -8.02 8.87
N GLN A 34 -17.18 -8.74 9.92
CA GLN A 34 -16.13 -8.30 10.82
C GLN A 34 -14.78 -8.31 10.06
N SER A 35 -14.07 -7.19 10.15
CA SER A 35 -12.74 -7.03 9.61
C SER A 35 -11.71 -7.05 10.76
N TYR A 36 -10.82 -6.08 10.83
CA TYR A 36 -9.81 -6.00 11.87
C TYR A 36 -10.35 -5.35 13.17
N GLY A 37 -10.09 -5.99 14.32
CA GLY A 37 -10.53 -5.48 15.61
C GLY A 37 -12.06 -5.41 15.72
N THR A 38 -12.59 -4.23 16.00
CA THR A 38 -14.05 -3.97 16.13
C THR A 38 -14.66 -3.38 14.86
N ARG A 39 -13.88 -3.22 13.80
CA ARG A 39 -14.34 -2.67 12.52
C ARG A 39 -15.14 -3.71 11.74
N CYS A 40 -16.25 -3.28 11.18
CA CYS A 40 -17.04 -4.05 10.22
C CYS A 40 -17.00 -3.35 8.86
N VAL A 41 -17.05 -4.14 7.80
CA VAL A 41 -17.06 -3.70 6.40
C VAL A 41 -18.19 -4.38 5.63
N LYS A 42 -18.63 -3.76 4.56
CA LYS A 42 -19.52 -4.39 3.58
C LYS A 42 -18.71 -4.73 2.34
N PRO A 43 -18.42 -6.02 2.07
CA PRO A 43 -17.74 -6.39 0.83
C PRO A 43 -18.54 -5.95 -0.38
N PRO A 44 -17.90 -5.26 -1.36
CA PRO A 44 -18.57 -4.86 -2.60
C PRO A 44 -18.96 -6.06 -3.44
N VAL A 45 -19.99 -5.90 -4.25
CA VAL A 45 -20.38 -6.84 -5.31
C VAL A 45 -20.18 -6.18 -6.66
N ILE A 46 -19.37 -6.77 -7.52
CA ILE A 46 -19.17 -6.32 -8.89
C ILE A 46 -20.29 -6.95 -9.74
N TRP A 47 -21.20 -6.13 -10.25
CA TRP A 47 -22.35 -6.60 -11.01
C TRP A 47 -22.35 -6.15 -12.48
N GLY A 48 -21.49 -5.20 -12.83
CA GLY A 48 -21.41 -4.62 -14.17
C GLY A 48 -19.99 -4.19 -14.52
N ASP A 49 -19.82 -3.53 -15.66
CA ASP A 49 -18.54 -2.96 -16.06
C ASP A 49 -18.12 -1.86 -15.10
N VAL A 50 -16.85 -1.90 -14.71
CA VAL A 50 -16.28 -0.95 -13.75
C VAL A 50 -15.71 0.26 -14.47
N SER A 51 -16.14 1.45 -14.04
CA SER A 51 -15.59 2.73 -14.51
C SER A 51 -15.57 3.76 -13.39
N ARG A 52 -14.72 4.78 -13.57
CA ARG A 52 -14.65 5.95 -12.69
C ARG A 52 -15.39 7.12 -13.34
N GLU A 53 -16.37 7.66 -12.65
CA GLU A 53 -17.17 8.79 -13.16
C GLU A 53 -16.64 10.16 -12.70
N LYS A 54 -16.00 10.21 -11.53
CA LYS A 54 -15.52 11.44 -10.90
C LYS A 54 -14.27 11.17 -10.05
N PRO A 55 -13.49 12.21 -9.71
CA PRO A 55 -12.42 12.09 -8.72
C PRO A 55 -12.90 11.52 -7.40
N MET A 56 -12.12 10.63 -6.79
CA MET A 56 -12.46 9.91 -5.57
C MET A 56 -11.72 10.45 -4.33
N THR A 57 -10.44 10.80 -4.50
CA THR A 57 -9.52 11.16 -3.41
C THR A 57 -8.80 12.49 -3.64
N VAL A 58 -8.94 13.07 -4.84
CA VAL A 58 -8.21 14.28 -5.26
C VAL A 58 -8.48 15.44 -4.32
N ASP A 59 -9.74 15.74 -4.01
CA ASP A 59 -10.10 16.87 -3.14
C ASP A 59 -9.50 16.74 -1.75
N TRP A 60 -9.52 15.53 -1.16
CA TRP A 60 -8.91 15.26 0.14
C TRP A 60 -7.39 15.45 0.11
N SER A 61 -6.75 14.93 -0.93
CA SER A 61 -5.29 15.02 -1.10
C SER A 61 -4.84 16.44 -1.34
N VAL A 62 -5.52 17.20 -2.18
CA VAL A 62 -5.24 18.61 -2.48
C VAL A 62 -5.48 19.49 -1.25
N TYR A 63 -6.59 19.28 -0.54
CA TYR A 63 -6.84 19.99 0.72
C TYR A 63 -5.71 19.72 1.72
N ALA A 64 -5.35 18.48 1.95
CA ALA A 64 -4.26 18.13 2.85
C ALA A 64 -2.92 18.73 2.40
N GLN A 65 -2.61 18.72 1.10
CA GLN A 65 -1.41 19.36 0.55
C GLN A 65 -1.39 20.88 0.76
N SER A 66 -2.56 21.53 0.76
CA SER A 66 -2.65 22.96 1.00
C SER A 66 -2.22 23.39 2.41
N LEU A 67 -2.25 22.47 3.37
CA LEU A 67 -1.90 22.71 4.77
C LEU A 67 -0.39 22.59 5.06
N THR A 68 0.41 22.15 4.08
CA THR A 68 1.83 21.89 4.28
C THR A 68 2.65 22.13 3.01
N LYS A 69 3.94 22.47 3.22
CA LYS A 69 4.94 22.55 2.14
C LYS A 69 5.62 21.19 1.88
N LYS A 70 5.44 20.20 2.76
CA LYS A 70 5.99 18.85 2.58
C LYS A 70 5.12 18.07 1.62
N PRO A 71 5.70 17.10 0.89
CA PRO A 71 4.90 16.23 0.03
C PRO A 71 3.79 15.52 0.81
N MET A 72 2.57 15.61 0.31
CA MET A 72 1.43 14.83 0.78
C MET A 72 1.27 13.63 -0.16
N LYS A 73 1.16 12.43 0.42
CA LYS A 73 0.99 11.21 -0.33
C LYS A 73 -0.49 10.99 -0.67
N GLY A 74 -0.80 10.81 -1.95
CA GLY A 74 -2.09 10.27 -2.39
C GLY A 74 -2.17 8.79 -2.04
N MET A 75 -3.29 8.34 -1.48
CA MET A 75 -3.46 6.96 -1.00
C MET A 75 -4.60 6.28 -1.75
N LEU A 76 -4.27 5.19 -2.44
CA LEU A 76 -5.20 4.41 -3.26
C LEU A 76 -5.11 2.93 -2.91
N THR A 77 -6.15 2.17 -3.25
CA THR A 77 -6.11 0.72 -3.21
C THR A 77 -5.90 0.18 -4.62
N GLY A 78 -5.06 -0.84 -4.72
CA GLY A 78 -4.71 -1.47 -5.98
C GLY A 78 -5.83 -2.35 -6.55
N PRO A 79 -5.83 -2.56 -7.86
CA PRO A 79 -6.92 -3.24 -8.57
C PRO A 79 -7.08 -4.70 -8.16
N VAL A 80 -5.98 -5.36 -7.84
CA VAL A 80 -6.01 -6.78 -7.42
C VAL A 80 -6.63 -6.92 -6.03
N THR A 81 -6.31 -6.01 -5.11
CA THR A 81 -6.91 -5.98 -3.78
C THR A 81 -8.39 -5.64 -3.84
N ILE A 82 -8.78 -4.65 -4.64
CA ILE A 82 -10.20 -4.29 -4.84
C ILE A 82 -10.99 -5.50 -5.38
N LEU A 83 -10.45 -6.20 -6.39
CA LEU A 83 -11.08 -7.41 -6.91
C LEU A 83 -11.19 -8.50 -5.83
N ASN A 84 -10.07 -8.82 -5.16
CA ASN A 84 -9.98 -9.98 -4.28
C ASN A 84 -10.85 -9.86 -3.02
N TRP A 85 -11.11 -8.66 -2.55
CA TRP A 85 -11.99 -8.37 -1.42
C TRP A 85 -13.41 -7.96 -1.83
N SER A 86 -13.74 -8.12 -3.11
CA SER A 86 -15.08 -8.00 -3.65
C SER A 86 -15.65 -9.37 -4.02
N PHE A 87 -16.97 -9.45 -4.19
CA PHE A 87 -17.61 -10.57 -4.89
C PHE A 87 -17.58 -10.25 -6.38
N PRO A 88 -16.74 -10.94 -7.16
CA PRO A 88 -16.60 -10.66 -8.58
C PRO A 88 -17.82 -11.15 -9.39
N ARG A 89 -18.07 -10.51 -10.51
CA ARG A 89 -19.00 -11.03 -11.53
C ARG A 89 -18.42 -12.28 -12.20
N GLU A 90 -19.31 -13.17 -12.68
CA GLU A 90 -18.92 -14.47 -13.25
C GLU A 90 -19.00 -14.54 -14.78
N ASP A 91 -19.54 -13.51 -15.44
CA ASP A 91 -19.72 -13.47 -16.89
C ASP A 91 -18.49 -13.03 -17.69
N ILE A 92 -17.49 -12.46 -17.01
CA ILE A 92 -16.17 -12.17 -17.56
C ILE A 92 -15.06 -12.74 -16.65
N SER A 93 -13.84 -12.81 -17.17
CA SER A 93 -12.70 -13.33 -16.39
C SER A 93 -12.29 -12.39 -15.25
N LEU A 94 -11.67 -12.94 -14.20
CA LEU A 94 -11.07 -12.12 -13.14
C LEU A 94 -10.04 -11.14 -13.69
N LYS A 95 -9.28 -11.55 -14.70
CA LYS A 95 -8.34 -10.69 -15.43
C LYS A 95 -9.04 -9.47 -16.03
N GLU A 96 -10.13 -9.66 -16.75
CA GLU A 96 -10.88 -8.56 -17.41
C GLU A 96 -11.46 -7.61 -16.35
N SER A 97 -12.09 -8.15 -15.29
CA SER A 97 -12.58 -7.35 -14.17
C SER A 97 -11.47 -6.53 -13.52
N THR A 98 -10.28 -7.13 -13.31
CA THR A 98 -9.14 -6.42 -12.72
C THR A 98 -8.63 -5.30 -13.61
N TYR A 99 -8.59 -5.51 -14.93
CA TYR A 99 -8.15 -4.47 -15.86
C TYR A 99 -9.15 -3.29 -15.94
N GLN A 100 -10.43 -3.54 -15.82
CA GLN A 100 -11.42 -2.45 -15.71
C GLN A 100 -11.18 -1.61 -14.45
N ILE A 101 -10.97 -2.27 -13.31
CA ILE A 101 -10.61 -1.59 -12.04
C ILE A 101 -9.29 -0.83 -12.19
N ALA A 102 -8.28 -1.45 -12.79
CA ALA A 102 -6.97 -0.82 -12.99
C ALA A 102 -7.05 0.46 -13.82
N LEU A 103 -7.85 0.49 -14.87
CA LEU A 103 -8.08 1.69 -15.68
C LEU A 103 -8.78 2.79 -14.87
N ALA A 104 -9.78 2.43 -14.08
CA ALA A 104 -10.49 3.38 -13.21
C ALA A 104 -9.55 4.00 -12.15
N ILE A 105 -8.69 3.19 -11.51
CA ILE A 105 -7.70 3.68 -10.53
C ILE A 105 -6.58 4.47 -11.23
N ARG A 106 -6.19 4.11 -12.46
CA ARG A 106 -5.24 4.88 -13.26
C ARG A 106 -5.73 6.31 -13.51
N ASP A 107 -6.99 6.49 -13.82
CA ASP A 107 -7.56 7.82 -14.01
C ASP A 107 -7.47 8.66 -12.75
N GLU A 108 -7.63 8.04 -11.56
CA GLU A 108 -7.42 8.72 -10.28
C GLU A 108 -5.95 9.09 -10.05
N VAL A 109 -5.02 8.20 -10.38
CA VAL A 109 -3.57 8.46 -10.30
C VAL A 109 -3.18 9.67 -11.16
N LEU A 110 -3.66 9.71 -12.40
CA LEU A 110 -3.36 10.81 -13.33
C LEU A 110 -3.97 12.14 -12.86
N ASP A 111 -5.17 12.12 -12.27
CA ASP A 111 -5.79 13.31 -11.70
C ASP A 111 -5.05 13.80 -10.45
N LEU A 112 -4.61 12.90 -9.57
CA LEU A 112 -3.75 13.27 -8.43
C LEU A 112 -2.45 13.94 -8.91
N GLU A 113 -1.78 13.36 -9.90
CA GLU A 113 -0.58 13.96 -10.50
C GLU A 113 -0.87 15.33 -11.12
N ALA A 114 -1.95 15.46 -11.88
CA ALA A 114 -2.36 16.72 -12.51
C ALA A 114 -2.63 17.82 -11.47
N ASN A 115 -3.12 17.46 -10.29
CA ASN A 115 -3.38 18.34 -9.16
C ASN A 115 -2.15 18.54 -8.24
N GLY A 116 -0.97 18.12 -8.66
CA GLY A 116 0.30 18.43 -7.98
C GLY A 116 0.73 17.43 -6.91
N ILE A 117 0.01 16.34 -6.72
CA ILE A 117 0.45 15.23 -5.84
C ILE A 117 1.59 14.49 -6.55
N ARG A 118 2.73 14.39 -5.88
CA ARG A 118 3.98 13.85 -6.47
C ARG A 118 4.41 12.52 -5.85
N VAL A 119 3.77 12.09 -4.80
CA VAL A 119 3.96 10.76 -4.20
C VAL A 119 2.59 10.11 -4.12
N ILE A 120 2.41 8.98 -4.82
CA ILE A 120 1.14 8.28 -4.88
C ILE A 120 1.37 6.83 -4.47
N GLN A 121 0.65 6.36 -3.48
CA GLN A 121 0.71 4.98 -3.01
C GLN A 121 -0.53 4.22 -3.45
N VAL A 122 -0.29 3.03 -4.00
CA VAL A 122 -1.31 2.09 -4.46
C VAL A 122 -1.10 0.77 -3.71
N ASP A 123 -1.94 0.48 -2.75
CA ASP A 123 -1.77 -0.64 -1.82
C ASP A 123 -2.30 -1.96 -2.40
N GLU A 124 -1.45 -2.99 -2.45
CA GLU A 124 -1.82 -4.34 -2.90
C GLU A 124 -1.73 -5.36 -1.75
N ALA A 125 -2.57 -5.17 -0.74
CA ALA A 125 -2.61 -6.02 0.45
C ALA A 125 -2.99 -7.48 0.14
N ALA A 126 -3.84 -7.71 -0.85
CA ALA A 126 -4.40 -9.03 -1.16
C ALA A 126 -3.70 -9.76 -2.32
N LEU A 127 -2.57 -9.24 -2.82
CA LEU A 127 -1.89 -9.85 -3.99
C LEU A 127 -1.57 -11.33 -3.78
N ARG A 128 -1.10 -11.71 -2.60
CA ARG A 128 -0.71 -13.09 -2.30
C ARG A 128 -1.89 -14.02 -1.99
N GLU A 129 -3.03 -13.48 -1.58
CA GLU A 129 -4.15 -14.28 -1.06
C GLU A 129 -4.79 -15.21 -2.11
N LYS A 130 -4.74 -14.86 -3.38
CA LYS A 130 -5.36 -15.60 -4.48
C LYS A 130 -4.37 -16.38 -5.33
N LEU A 131 -3.13 -16.55 -4.86
CA LEU A 131 -2.19 -17.46 -5.53
C LEU A 131 -2.80 -18.85 -5.66
N PRO A 132 -2.72 -19.49 -6.84
CA PRO A 132 -3.12 -20.89 -7.02
C PRO A 132 -2.43 -21.82 -6.02
N LEU A 133 -3.09 -22.90 -5.62
CA LEU A 133 -2.52 -23.88 -4.69
C LEU A 133 -1.21 -24.49 -5.19
N ARG A 134 -1.07 -24.68 -6.50
CA ARG A 134 0.14 -25.23 -7.11
C ARG A 134 1.08 -24.09 -7.52
N ARG A 135 2.31 -24.14 -7.05
CA ARG A 135 3.35 -23.15 -7.37
C ARG A 135 3.61 -23.02 -8.89
N SER A 136 3.52 -24.11 -9.63
CA SER A 136 3.67 -24.13 -11.10
C SER A 136 2.65 -23.26 -11.83
N ASP A 137 1.52 -22.98 -11.19
CA ASP A 137 0.40 -22.29 -11.81
C ASP A 137 0.36 -20.79 -11.44
N TRP A 138 1.20 -20.35 -10.49
CA TRP A 138 1.19 -18.98 -9.96
C TRP A 138 1.33 -17.91 -11.03
N TYR A 139 2.29 -18.07 -11.95
CA TYR A 139 2.48 -17.11 -13.04
C TYR A 139 1.37 -17.25 -14.07
N LYS A 140 1.25 -18.40 -14.69
CA LYS A 140 0.31 -18.63 -15.79
C LYS A 140 -1.14 -18.29 -15.46
N GLU A 141 -1.61 -18.61 -14.25
CA GLU A 141 -3.02 -18.48 -13.90
C GLU A 141 -3.32 -17.17 -13.14
N TYR A 142 -2.30 -16.50 -12.58
CA TYR A 142 -2.53 -15.33 -11.73
C TYR A 142 -1.53 -14.20 -11.93
N LEU A 143 -0.25 -14.38 -11.64
CA LEU A 143 0.72 -13.28 -11.63
C LEU A 143 0.94 -12.65 -13.01
N ASP A 144 0.83 -13.41 -14.10
CA ASP A 144 0.95 -12.92 -15.48
C ASP A 144 -0.13 -11.89 -15.88
N TRP A 145 -1.19 -11.77 -15.10
CA TRP A 145 -2.15 -10.70 -15.29
C TRP A 145 -2.26 -9.74 -14.09
N ALA A 146 -2.04 -10.22 -12.86
CA ALA A 146 -2.12 -9.40 -11.66
C ALA A 146 -1.03 -8.31 -11.62
N ILE A 147 0.22 -8.67 -11.93
CA ILE A 147 1.33 -7.71 -11.99
C ILE A 147 1.15 -6.67 -13.10
N PRO A 148 0.83 -7.04 -14.36
CA PRO A 148 0.50 -6.04 -15.38
C PRO A 148 -0.70 -5.16 -15.04
N ALA A 149 -1.70 -5.65 -14.30
CA ALA A 149 -2.82 -4.83 -13.84
C ALA A 149 -2.37 -3.71 -12.89
N PHE A 150 -1.46 -4.00 -11.94
CA PHE A 150 -0.85 -2.97 -11.11
C PHE A 150 -0.04 -1.97 -11.94
N ARG A 151 0.79 -2.44 -12.87
CA ARG A 151 1.57 -1.56 -13.76
C ARG A 151 0.68 -0.65 -14.62
N LEU A 152 -0.48 -1.13 -15.00
CA LEU A 152 -1.45 -0.33 -15.75
C LEU A 152 -1.91 0.89 -14.93
N VAL A 153 -2.08 0.75 -13.61
CA VAL A 153 -2.53 1.83 -12.72
C VAL A 153 -1.62 3.06 -12.77
N HIS A 154 -0.32 2.85 -12.84
CA HIS A 154 0.63 3.96 -12.88
C HIS A 154 1.20 4.24 -14.29
N SER A 155 0.69 3.56 -15.31
CA SER A 155 1.08 3.85 -16.69
C SER A 155 0.64 5.26 -17.10
N GLY A 156 1.57 6.04 -17.59
CA GLY A 156 1.31 7.42 -18.03
C GLY A 156 1.65 8.51 -17.01
N VAL A 157 2.09 8.17 -15.79
CA VAL A 157 2.65 9.16 -14.87
C VAL A 157 3.99 9.68 -15.38
N LYS A 158 4.33 10.90 -15.01
CA LYS A 158 5.61 11.53 -15.36
C LYS A 158 6.72 10.97 -14.46
N ALA A 159 7.96 11.03 -14.95
CA ALA A 159 9.14 10.56 -14.22
C ALA A 159 9.37 11.25 -12.86
N GLN A 160 8.74 12.40 -12.61
CA GLN A 160 8.83 13.13 -11.34
C GLN A 160 7.80 12.69 -10.30
N THR A 161 6.84 11.85 -10.67
CA THR A 161 5.83 11.30 -9.77
C THR A 161 6.33 9.96 -9.26
N GLN A 162 6.48 9.84 -7.94
CA GLN A 162 6.95 8.63 -7.28
C GLN A 162 5.78 7.73 -6.92
N ILE A 163 5.86 6.47 -7.34
CA ILE A 163 4.84 5.45 -7.09
C ILE A 163 5.28 4.54 -5.95
N HIS A 164 4.48 4.50 -4.92
CA HIS A 164 4.66 3.61 -3.78
C HIS A 164 3.64 2.48 -3.80
N THR A 165 3.98 1.38 -3.16
CA THR A 165 3.04 0.31 -2.81
C THR A 165 3.27 -0.17 -1.39
N HIS A 166 2.26 -0.79 -0.80
CA HIS A 166 2.36 -1.37 0.54
C HIS A 166 1.72 -2.77 0.55
N MET A 167 2.35 -3.68 1.27
CA MET A 167 1.85 -5.03 1.50
C MET A 167 1.75 -5.30 3.00
N CYS A 168 0.50 -5.48 3.46
CA CYS A 168 0.21 -5.88 4.83
C CYS A 168 0.28 -7.40 4.98
N TYR A 169 0.62 -7.89 6.16
CA TYR A 169 0.48 -9.29 6.60
C TYR A 169 1.01 -10.35 5.62
N SER A 170 1.97 -10.03 4.76
CA SER A 170 2.38 -10.92 3.70
C SER A 170 3.79 -11.46 3.88
N GLU A 171 3.93 -12.78 3.94
CA GLU A 171 5.20 -13.46 3.66
C GLU A 171 5.34 -13.57 2.13
N PHE A 172 6.04 -12.62 1.49
CA PHE A 172 6.14 -12.56 0.04
C PHE A 172 7.52 -12.95 -0.52
N THR A 173 8.37 -13.57 0.30
CA THR A 173 9.68 -14.05 -0.13
C THR A 173 9.62 -14.99 -1.34
N ASP A 174 8.54 -15.75 -1.47
CA ASP A 174 8.32 -16.70 -2.56
C ASP A 174 7.82 -16.05 -3.87
N ILE A 175 7.36 -14.80 -3.83
CA ILE A 175 6.93 -14.02 -5.01
C ILE A 175 7.73 -12.71 -5.17
N ILE A 176 8.88 -12.60 -4.53
CA ILE A 176 9.68 -11.36 -4.48
C ILE A 176 10.03 -10.79 -5.86
N ARG A 177 10.26 -11.66 -6.85
CA ARG A 177 10.51 -11.24 -8.24
C ARG A 177 9.26 -10.63 -8.88
N ALA A 178 8.10 -11.23 -8.67
CA ALA A 178 6.85 -10.69 -9.17
C ALA A 178 6.55 -9.32 -8.56
N ILE A 179 6.94 -9.12 -7.29
CA ILE A 179 6.80 -7.83 -6.61
C ILE A 179 7.76 -6.77 -7.19
N ASP A 180 9.01 -7.14 -7.48
CA ASP A 180 9.96 -6.23 -8.16
C ASP A 180 9.47 -5.88 -9.58
N ASP A 181 8.77 -6.82 -10.25
CA ASP A 181 8.16 -6.63 -11.57
C ASP A 181 6.90 -5.73 -11.54
N MET A 182 6.39 -5.35 -10.38
CA MET A 182 5.31 -4.34 -10.25
C MET A 182 5.77 -2.96 -10.72
N ASP A 183 7.08 -2.73 -10.76
CA ASP A 183 7.69 -1.48 -11.25
C ASP A 183 7.26 -0.25 -10.43
N ALA A 184 7.07 -0.44 -9.13
CA ALA A 184 6.91 0.66 -8.17
C ALA A 184 8.29 1.23 -7.81
N ASP A 185 8.36 2.52 -7.47
CA ASP A 185 9.60 3.14 -6.99
C ASP A 185 9.93 2.72 -5.56
N VAL A 186 8.92 2.55 -4.73
CA VAL A 186 9.07 2.19 -3.31
C VAL A 186 8.04 1.14 -2.90
N ILE A 187 8.50 0.14 -2.17
CA ILE A 187 7.62 -0.81 -1.48
C ILE A 187 7.82 -0.75 0.03
N THR A 188 6.72 -0.65 0.78
CA THR A 188 6.71 -0.77 2.23
C THR A 188 6.00 -2.06 2.66
N PHE A 189 6.44 -2.65 3.76
CA PHE A 189 5.87 -3.90 4.27
C PHE A 189 6.11 -4.07 5.76
N GLU A 190 5.33 -4.93 6.40
CA GLU A 190 5.51 -5.29 7.80
C GLU A 190 6.75 -6.18 7.97
N ALA A 191 7.65 -5.80 8.87
CA ALA A 191 8.90 -6.51 9.10
C ALA A 191 9.27 -6.68 10.57
N SER A 192 8.66 -5.91 11.48
CA SER A 192 9.07 -5.87 12.88
C SER A 192 8.89 -7.21 13.62
N ARG A 193 7.88 -8.01 13.21
CA ARG A 193 7.59 -9.31 13.83
C ARG A 193 8.39 -10.47 13.26
N SER A 194 8.93 -10.34 12.07
CA SER A 194 9.69 -11.40 11.37
C SER A 194 11.20 -11.34 11.64
N ASP A 195 11.63 -10.54 12.59
CA ASP A 195 13.05 -10.26 12.86
C ASP A 195 13.84 -9.88 11.60
N LEU A 196 13.16 -9.22 10.66
CA LEU A 196 13.73 -8.74 9.40
C LEU A 196 14.25 -9.86 8.48
N LEU A 197 13.73 -11.09 8.57
CA LEU A 197 14.13 -12.23 7.73
C LEU A 197 14.02 -11.94 6.23
N ILE A 198 13.10 -11.08 5.84
CA ILE A 198 12.92 -10.69 4.44
C ILE A 198 14.13 -9.98 3.83
N LEU A 199 14.98 -9.33 4.64
CA LEU A 199 16.12 -8.56 4.16
C LEU A 199 17.14 -9.43 3.40
N ASP A 200 17.36 -10.65 3.85
CA ASP A 200 18.26 -11.58 3.17
C ASP A 200 17.70 -11.97 1.80
N SER A 201 16.38 -12.17 1.71
CA SER A 201 15.69 -12.48 0.45
C SER A 201 15.74 -11.31 -0.55
N LEU A 202 15.61 -10.06 -0.08
CA LEU A 202 15.78 -8.88 -0.93
C LEU A 202 17.18 -8.84 -1.55
N LYS A 203 18.22 -9.09 -0.75
CA LYS A 203 19.61 -9.09 -1.20
C LYS A 203 19.89 -10.24 -2.17
N GLU A 204 19.45 -11.46 -1.86
CA GLU A 204 19.67 -12.65 -2.69
C GLU A 204 19.01 -12.53 -4.07
N ASN A 205 17.86 -11.88 -4.14
CA ASN A 205 17.12 -11.66 -5.38
C ASN A 205 17.52 -10.37 -6.12
N HIS A 206 18.53 -9.62 -5.65
CA HIS A 206 18.97 -8.37 -6.25
C HIS A 206 17.82 -7.36 -6.44
N PHE A 207 16.96 -7.24 -5.44
CA PHE A 207 15.79 -6.39 -5.46
C PHE A 207 16.16 -4.95 -5.78
N LYS A 208 15.49 -4.34 -6.76
CA LYS A 208 15.88 -3.04 -7.32
C LYS A 208 15.13 -1.87 -6.72
N THR A 209 13.87 -2.11 -6.36
CA THR A 209 12.94 -1.13 -5.79
C THR A 209 13.46 -0.61 -4.45
N GLU A 210 13.23 0.65 -4.12
CA GLU A 210 13.46 1.18 -2.79
C GLU A 210 12.51 0.51 -1.77
N VAL A 211 12.96 0.34 -0.54
CA VAL A 211 12.20 -0.44 0.44
C VAL A 211 12.03 0.28 1.77
N GLY A 212 10.87 0.11 2.36
CA GLY A 212 10.53 0.57 3.71
C GLY A 212 10.04 -0.60 4.58
N PRO A 213 10.97 -1.43 5.11
CA PRO A 213 10.57 -2.42 6.11
C PRO A 213 10.11 -1.71 7.38
N GLY A 214 8.99 -2.12 7.95
CA GLY A 214 8.47 -1.52 9.17
C GLY A 214 9.43 -1.72 10.35
N VAL A 215 9.62 -0.67 11.15
CA VAL A 215 10.57 -0.68 12.28
C VAL A 215 9.90 -0.96 13.62
N TYR A 216 8.57 -0.92 13.70
CA TYR A 216 7.83 -1.29 14.90
C TYR A 216 6.40 -1.76 14.57
N ASP A 217 5.89 -2.65 15.44
CA ASP A 217 4.55 -3.21 15.37
C ASP A 217 3.49 -2.19 15.80
N ILE A 218 2.63 -1.81 14.86
CA ILE A 218 1.52 -0.85 15.10
C ILE A 218 0.37 -1.48 15.90
N HIS A 219 0.32 -2.79 16.03
CA HIS A 219 -0.73 -3.49 16.78
C HIS A 219 -0.47 -3.49 18.29
N SER A 220 0.78 -3.25 18.69
CA SER A 220 1.15 -3.06 20.09
C SER A 220 0.86 -1.62 20.54
N PRO A 221 0.24 -1.41 21.72
CA PRO A 221 0.07 -0.07 22.28
C PRO A 221 1.37 0.53 22.83
N ARG A 222 2.44 -0.25 22.88
CA ARG A 222 3.74 0.16 23.37
C ARG A 222 4.38 1.17 22.41
N VAL A 223 4.86 2.28 22.97
CA VAL A 223 5.67 3.25 22.22
C VAL A 223 7.11 2.71 22.15
N PRO A 224 7.68 2.47 20.96
CA PRO A 224 9.07 2.03 20.83
C PRO A 224 10.02 3.15 21.26
N SER A 225 11.19 2.82 21.84
CA SER A 225 12.21 3.82 22.11
C SER A 225 12.98 4.24 20.87
N VAL A 226 13.71 5.33 20.93
CA VAL A 226 14.58 5.80 19.83
C VAL A 226 15.68 4.76 19.56
N GLU A 227 16.25 4.19 20.61
CA GLU A 227 17.30 3.18 20.55
C GLU A 227 16.83 1.88 19.88
N GLU A 228 15.61 1.43 20.20
CA GLU A 228 15.01 0.25 19.56
C GLU A 228 14.84 0.47 18.06
N ILE A 229 14.35 1.64 17.66
CA ILE A 229 14.18 1.98 16.24
C ILE A 229 15.53 2.11 15.55
N LYS A 230 16.53 2.75 16.19
CA LYS A 230 17.91 2.84 15.65
C LYS A 230 18.50 1.45 15.42
N ALA A 231 18.42 0.56 16.40
CA ALA A 231 18.94 -0.79 16.26
C ALA A 231 18.28 -1.57 15.09
N ALA A 232 16.96 -1.39 14.87
CA ALA A 232 16.28 -1.98 13.71
C ALA A 232 16.81 -1.39 12.40
N LEU A 233 16.97 -0.07 12.31
CA LEU A 233 17.48 0.61 11.13
C LEU A 233 18.93 0.25 10.83
N GLU A 234 19.79 0.18 11.84
CA GLU A 234 21.19 -0.27 11.71
C GLU A 234 21.27 -1.69 11.13
N LYS A 235 20.40 -2.59 11.61
CA LYS A 235 20.29 -3.95 11.06
C LYS A 235 19.84 -3.91 9.58
N MET A 236 18.88 -3.06 9.21
CA MET A 236 18.44 -2.89 7.82
C MET A 236 19.59 -2.37 6.94
N LEU A 237 20.35 -1.39 7.41
CA LEU A 237 21.49 -0.79 6.70
C LEU A 237 22.64 -1.79 6.43
N THR A 238 22.69 -2.92 7.12
CA THR A 238 23.62 -4.00 6.76
C THR A 238 23.27 -4.72 5.46
N ARG A 239 22.07 -4.52 4.93
CA ARG A 239 21.50 -5.21 3.73
C ARG A 239 21.00 -4.27 2.66
N ILE A 240 20.54 -3.08 3.03
CA ILE A 240 19.93 -2.07 2.17
C ILE A 240 20.81 -0.84 2.16
N ALA A 241 21.12 -0.33 0.99
CA ALA A 241 21.86 0.92 0.84
C ALA A 241 21.05 2.10 1.42
N PRO A 242 21.70 3.06 2.09
CA PRO A 242 21.00 4.14 2.80
C PRO A 242 20.03 4.93 1.90
N GLU A 243 20.41 5.17 0.65
CA GLU A 243 19.63 5.89 -0.35
C GLU A 243 18.37 5.13 -0.81
N LYS A 244 18.27 3.84 -0.49
CA LYS A 244 17.12 2.98 -0.83
C LYS A 244 16.24 2.65 0.38
N LEU A 245 16.60 3.12 1.57
CA LEU A 245 15.89 2.78 2.80
C LEU A 245 14.89 3.87 3.19
N TRP A 246 13.62 3.52 3.21
CA TRP A 246 12.55 4.33 3.77
C TRP A 246 12.28 3.94 5.23
N VAL A 247 12.00 4.94 6.08
CA VAL A 247 11.75 4.72 7.51
C VAL A 247 10.27 4.92 7.80
N ASN A 248 9.58 3.85 8.16
CA ASN A 248 8.14 3.82 8.41
C ASN A 248 7.76 2.79 9.48
N PRO A 249 6.57 2.90 10.10
CA PRO A 249 6.00 1.82 10.90
C PRO A 249 5.60 0.63 10.02
N ASP A 250 5.24 -0.50 10.63
CA ASP A 250 4.80 -1.68 9.89
C ASP A 250 3.60 -1.39 8.98
N CYS A 251 2.63 -0.64 9.45
CA CYS A 251 1.42 -0.30 8.70
C CYS A 251 0.84 1.03 9.18
N GLY A 252 -0.34 1.41 8.67
CA GLY A 252 -1.11 2.56 9.14
C GLY A 252 -1.47 2.47 10.62
N LEU A 253 -1.45 3.60 11.31
CA LEU A 253 -1.60 3.69 12.78
C LEU A 253 -3.05 3.60 13.25
N LYS A 254 -3.92 2.96 12.49
CA LYS A 254 -5.30 2.64 12.87
C LYS A 254 -5.32 1.88 14.21
N THR A 255 -6.32 2.08 15.01
CA THR A 255 -6.47 1.47 16.34
C THR A 255 -5.52 1.99 17.43
N ARG A 256 -4.65 2.95 17.12
CA ARG A 256 -3.80 3.62 18.11
C ARG A 256 -4.41 4.94 18.56
N GLY A 257 -4.24 5.26 19.84
CA GLY A 257 -4.63 6.56 20.37
C GLY A 257 -3.66 7.67 19.93
N VAL A 258 -4.12 8.90 19.96
CA VAL A 258 -3.32 10.07 19.55
C VAL A 258 -2.01 10.21 20.37
N PRO A 259 -1.99 10.03 21.71
CA PRO A 259 -0.76 10.19 22.48
C PRO A 259 0.33 9.21 22.06
N GLU A 260 0.02 7.92 21.95
CA GLU A 260 0.99 6.90 21.55
C GLU A 260 1.41 7.04 20.08
N THR A 261 0.50 7.41 19.19
CA THR A 261 0.81 7.69 17.78
C THR A 261 1.82 8.83 17.66
N VAL A 262 1.57 9.96 18.35
CA VAL A 262 2.47 11.12 18.32
C VAL A 262 3.84 10.77 18.91
N ALA A 263 3.89 10.05 20.02
CA ALA A 263 5.13 9.64 20.64
C ALA A 263 5.95 8.71 19.74
N SER A 264 5.32 7.66 19.18
CA SER A 264 5.98 6.71 18.28
C SER A 264 6.54 7.37 17.04
N LEU A 265 5.77 8.27 16.40
CA LEU A 265 6.23 9.01 15.22
C LEU A 265 7.35 10.02 15.53
N LYS A 266 7.36 10.62 16.73
CA LYS A 266 8.48 11.46 17.18
C LYS A 266 9.77 10.65 17.31
N HIS A 267 9.72 9.49 17.98
CA HIS A 267 10.87 8.60 18.14
C HIS A 267 11.36 8.07 16.78
N LEU A 268 10.43 7.73 15.87
CA LEU A 268 10.77 7.33 14.50
C LEU A 268 11.61 8.40 13.78
N VAL A 269 11.13 9.65 13.82
CA VAL A 269 11.81 10.77 13.16
C VAL A 269 13.13 11.11 13.82
N GLU A 270 13.21 11.01 15.14
CA GLU A 270 14.42 11.24 15.91
C GLU A 270 15.50 10.21 15.55
N ALA A 271 15.19 8.92 15.61
CA ALA A 271 16.09 7.82 15.22
C ALA A 271 16.62 8.00 13.79
N ALA A 272 15.72 8.29 12.82
CA ALA A 272 16.15 8.53 11.44
C ALA A 272 17.08 9.74 11.30
N LYS A 273 16.83 10.83 12.04
CA LYS A 273 17.69 12.02 12.02
C LYS A 273 19.06 11.79 12.65
N GLU A 274 19.12 11.00 13.69
CA GLU A 274 20.40 10.65 14.34
C GLU A 274 21.28 9.86 13.38
N LEU A 275 20.76 8.77 12.81
CA LEU A 275 21.50 7.95 11.85
C LEU A 275 21.94 8.73 10.60
N ARG A 276 21.12 9.67 10.09
CA ARG A 276 21.53 10.56 8.98
C ARG A 276 22.68 11.51 9.31
N LYS A 277 22.99 11.76 10.56
CA LYS A 277 24.16 12.57 10.99
C LYS A 277 25.42 11.73 11.14
N GLU A 278 25.25 10.42 11.36
CA GLU A 278 26.34 9.47 11.56
C GLU A 278 26.81 8.88 10.20
N ALA A 279 26.01 8.99 9.15
CA ALA A 279 26.32 8.56 7.77
C ALA A 279 26.98 9.69 6.97
#